data_ca88938211d65cb912186d01c6727f25
#
_entry.id   ca88938211d65cb912186d01c6727f25
#
_cell.length_a   1.000
_cell.length_b   1.000
_cell.length_c   1.000
_cell.angle_alpha   90.00
_cell.angle_beta   90.00
_cell.angle_gamma   90.00
#
_symmetry.space_group_name_H-M   'P 1'
#
loop_
_entity.id
_entity.type
_entity.pdbx_description
1 polymer ?
#
loop_
_entity_poly.entity_id
_entity_poly.type
_entity_poly.pdbx_seq_one_letter_code
_entity_poly.pdbx_strand_id
1 'polypeptide(L)'
;MARKSKTRNRSAGRRRRHRILALIAAGAVAVVVALLVAIIVIVVRRPEPSTTAIPPSAVPPTSQPGKKPRPAFQDASCPDVTLLTIPGTWESSPTDDPLNPGQFPIALLLNVTRPIQQQFGPDRVQVYTVPYTAQFHNPLSADKQMSYNDSRAEGTRAAVQALTDMNNRCPLTSYVLAGFSQGAVIAGDLASDIGNGRGPVDEDLVLGAALIADGRRQPGVGQDVGPNPPGQGAEITLREVPTLSALGLTMTGERPGGFGALNNRTFQICAPGDLICAAPQSAFNITNLPRTLEVLAGGAGQPVHAFYNTPEFWNLDGQTATSWTLNWARNLIENAPRPPHG
;
A
#
# COMPACT_ATOMS: atom_id res chain seq x y z
N MET A 1 -13.92 -12.68 69.39
CA MET A 1 -15.12 -12.65 68.49
C MET A 1 -15.15 -11.34 67.71
N ALA A 2 -15.59 -11.33 66.43
CA ALA A 2 -15.79 -10.20 65.51
C ALA A 2 -14.58 -9.71 64.72
N ARG A 3 -14.34 -10.41 63.60
CA ARG A 3 -13.58 -9.86 62.44
C ARG A 3 -14.08 -10.49 61.11
N LYS A 4 -15.34 -10.24 60.75
CA LYS A 4 -15.88 -10.65 59.44
C LYS A 4 -17.00 -9.66 59.03
N SER A 5 -16.62 -8.52 58.41
CA SER A 5 -17.64 -7.65 57.77
C SER A 5 -17.07 -6.53 56.88
N LYS A 6 -15.79 -6.53 56.42
CA LYS A 6 -15.29 -5.41 55.63
C LYS A 6 -14.93 -5.75 54.17
N THR A 7 -15.04 -7.00 53.75
CA THR A 7 -14.63 -7.41 52.38
C THR A 7 -15.76 -7.47 51.35
N ARG A 8 -17.04 -7.46 51.82
CA ARG A 8 -18.20 -7.65 50.93
C ARG A 8 -18.66 -6.38 50.19
N ASN A 9 -18.29 -5.19 50.66
CA ASN A 9 -18.75 -3.91 50.08
C ASN A 9 -17.84 -3.36 48.96
N ARG A 10 -16.58 -3.85 48.84
CA ARG A 10 -15.66 -3.38 47.79
C ARG A 10 -15.94 -4.00 46.40
N SER A 11 -16.50 -5.21 46.36
CA SER A 11 -16.80 -5.91 45.10
C SER A 11 -18.07 -5.37 44.41
N ALA A 12 -19.07 -4.92 45.19
CA ALA A 12 -20.30 -4.34 44.63
C ALA A 12 -20.07 -2.98 43.98
N GLY A 13 -19.22 -2.12 44.58
CA GLY A 13 -18.88 -0.81 44.04
C GLY A 13 -18.07 -0.89 42.72
N ARG A 14 -17.19 -1.89 42.63
CA ARG A 14 -16.37 -2.11 41.40
C ARG A 14 -17.24 -2.59 40.24
N ARG A 15 -18.17 -3.50 40.46
CA ARG A 15 -19.13 -3.98 39.45
C ARG A 15 -20.08 -2.87 38.98
N ARG A 16 -20.50 -1.97 39.87
CA ARG A 16 -21.36 -0.84 39.54
C ARG A 16 -20.59 0.19 38.65
N ARG A 17 -19.33 0.49 38.98
CA ARG A 17 -18.48 1.37 38.15
C ARG A 17 -18.24 0.81 36.76
N HIS A 18 -17.93 -0.49 36.61
CA HIS A 18 -17.76 -1.11 35.29
C HIS A 18 -19.06 -1.11 34.47
N ARG A 19 -20.23 -1.29 35.09
CA ARG A 19 -21.50 -1.19 34.37
C ARG A 19 -21.82 0.24 33.94
N ILE A 20 -21.49 1.24 34.73
CA ILE A 20 -21.67 2.65 34.35
C ILE A 20 -20.70 3.03 33.22
N LEU A 21 -19.43 2.62 33.27
CA LEU A 21 -18.46 2.85 32.22
C LEU A 21 -18.85 2.14 30.91
N ALA A 22 -19.36 0.91 31.01
CA ALA A 22 -19.86 0.18 29.85
C ALA A 22 -21.10 0.84 29.21
N LEU A 23 -22.00 1.39 30.02
CA LEU A 23 -23.19 2.13 29.54
C LEU A 23 -22.79 3.48 28.91
N ILE A 24 -21.80 4.17 29.46
CA ILE A 24 -21.27 5.43 28.87
C ILE A 24 -20.57 5.13 27.56
N ALA A 25 -19.73 4.08 27.47
CA ALA A 25 -19.09 3.66 26.26
C ALA A 25 -20.09 3.23 25.17
N ALA A 26 -21.12 2.46 25.53
CA ALA A 26 -22.20 2.07 24.62
C ALA A 26 -23.02 3.29 24.15
N GLY A 27 -23.27 4.25 25.02
CA GLY A 27 -23.95 5.52 24.67
C GLY A 27 -23.11 6.38 23.71
N ALA A 28 -21.80 6.49 23.93
CA ALA A 28 -20.88 7.22 23.05
C ALA A 28 -20.81 6.59 21.65
N VAL A 29 -20.73 5.27 21.57
CA VAL A 29 -20.77 4.54 20.29
C VAL A 29 -22.11 4.75 19.58
N ALA A 30 -23.23 4.71 20.29
CA ALA A 30 -24.56 4.94 19.70
C ALA A 30 -24.70 6.36 19.14
N VAL A 31 -24.15 7.38 19.81
CA VAL A 31 -24.16 8.78 19.35
C VAL A 31 -23.28 8.94 18.11
N VAL A 32 -22.11 8.33 18.07
CA VAL A 32 -21.21 8.37 16.90
C VAL A 32 -21.86 7.67 15.69
N VAL A 33 -22.49 6.51 15.91
CA VAL A 33 -23.23 5.80 14.86
C VAL A 33 -24.42 6.62 14.36
N ALA A 34 -25.18 7.27 15.26
CA ALA A 34 -26.30 8.13 14.88
C ALA A 34 -25.85 9.36 14.09
N LEU A 35 -24.72 9.98 14.45
CA LEU A 35 -24.13 11.10 13.71
C LEU A 35 -23.63 10.66 12.33
N LEU A 36 -23.00 9.50 12.22
CA LEU A 36 -22.56 8.95 10.94
C LEU A 36 -23.76 8.61 10.03
N VAL A 37 -24.82 8.02 10.59
CA VAL A 37 -26.07 7.75 9.87
C VAL A 37 -26.75 9.05 9.44
N ALA A 38 -26.77 10.09 10.26
CA ALA A 38 -27.33 11.39 9.88
C ALA A 38 -26.54 12.04 8.74
N ILE A 39 -25.21 11.97 8.78
CA ILE A 39 -24.34 12.49 7.71
C ILE A 39 -24.59 11.74 6.39
N ILE A 40 -24.69 10.40 6.46
CA ILE A 40 -24.96 9.55 5.29
C ILE A 40 -26.34 9.86 4.70
N VAL A 41 -27.37 10.01 5.53
CA VAL A 41 -28.73 10.36 5.08
C VAL A 41 -28.79 11.73 4.43
N ILE A 42 -28.00 12.69 4.91
CA ILE A 42 -27.92 14.05 4.30
C ILE A 42 -27.22 13.98 2.93
N VAL A 43 -26.17 13.14 2.81
CA VAL A 43 -25.43 12.98 1.54
C VAL A 43 -26.25 12.24 0.47
N VAL A 44 -26.99 11.19 0.88
CA VAL A 44 -27.82 10.38 -0.04
C VAL A 44 -29.08 11.13 -0.53
N ARG A 45 -29.58 12.11 0.24
CA ARG A 45 -30.79 12.88 -0.14
C ARG A 45 -30.52 14.14 -0.94
N ARG A 46 -29.28 14.43 -1.35
CA ARG A 46 -29.04 15.55 -2.27
C ARG A 46 -29.56 15.17 -3.67
N PRO A 47 -30.44 16.00 -4.29
CA PRO A 47 -30.81 15.79 -5.69
C PRO A 47 -29.58 15.94 -6.56
N GLU A 48 -29.38 14.99 -7.47
CA GLU A 48 -28.30 15.04 -8.45
C GLU A 48 -28.41 16.34 -9.29
N PRO A 49 -27.34 17.11 -9.45
CA PRO A 49 -27.31 18.16 -10.43
C PRO A 49 -27.33 17.50 -11.82
N SER A 50 -28.33 17.87 -12.63
CA SER A 50 -28.42 17.43 -14.01
C SER A 50 -27.17 17.88 -14.77
N THR A 51 -26.22 17.01 -14.96
CA THR A 51 -25.04 17.23 -15.79
C THR A 51 -25.39 16.94 -17.22
N THR A 52 -25.56 18.01 -18.01
CA THR A 52 -25.51 17.94 -19.48
C THR A 52 -24.14 17.37 -19.85
N ALA A 53 -24.12 16.17 -20.42
CA ALA A 53 -22.90 15.50 -20.85
C ALA A 53 -22.20 16.36 -21.92
N ILE A 54 -21.06 16.95 -21.56
CA ILE A 54 -20.12 17.49 -22.53
C ILE A 54 -19.41 16.27 -23.16
N PRO A 55 -19.42 16.13 -24.50
CA PRO A 55 -18.72 15.02 -25.13
C PRO A 55 -17.22 15.11 -24.77
N PRO A 56 -16.54 13.97 -24.51
CA PRO A 56 -15.12 13.98 -24.18
C PRO A 56 -14.34 14.56 -25.34
N SER A 57 -13.74 15.73 -25.14
CA SER A 57 -12.72 16.25 -26.05
C SER A 57 -11.61 15.20 -26.13
N ALA A 58 -11.38 14.69 -27.34
CA ALA A 58 -10.23 13.81 -27.59
C ALA A 58 -8.96 14.56 -27.16
N VAL A 59 -8.36 14.11 -26.07
CA VAL A 59 -7.02 14.55 -25.66
C VAL A 59 -6.09 14.13 -26.80
N PRO A 60 -5.34 15.05 -27.43
CA PRO A 60 -4.37 14.67 -28.46
C PRO A 60 -3.40 13.65 -27.84
N PRO A 61 -2.93 12.64 -28.59
CA PRO A 61 -1.92 11.73 -28.08
C PRO A 61 -0.71 12.57 -27.67
N THR A 62 -0.42 12.62 -26.38
CA THR A 62 0.80 13.21 -25.86
C THR A 62 1.93 12.41 -26.46
N SER A 63 2.77 13.05 -27.28
CA SER A 63 4.01 12.48 -27.78
C SER A 63 4.78 11.96 -26.59
N GLN A 64 5.04 10.64 -26.53
CA GLN A 64 5.92 10.07 -25.52
C GLN A 64 7.25 10.85 -25.59
N PRO A 65 7.76 11.35 -24.46
CA PRO A 65 9.10 11.91 -24.44
C PRO A 65 10.07 10.86 -24.99
N GLY A 66 10.90 11.24 -25.95
CA GLY A 66 11.91 10.34 -26.50
C GLY A 66 12.80 9.83 -25.37
N LYS A 67 13.22 8.55 -25.46
CA LYS A 67 14.13 7.95 -24.47
C LYS A 67 15.36 8.82 -24.28
N LYS A 68 15.82 8.98 -23.04
CA LYS A 68 17.04 9.72 -22.75
C LYS A 68 18.25 9.01 -23.41
N PRO A 69 19.18 9.74 -24.06
CA PRO A 69 20.42 9.15 -24.54
C PRO A 69 21.16 8.46 -23.38
N ARG A 70 21.60 7.23 -23.60
CA ARG A 70 22.37 6.45 -22.62
C ARG A 70 23.81 6.30 -23.05
N PRO A 71 24.78 6.29 -22.11
CA PRO A 71 26.17 6.05 -22.40
C PRO A 71 26.38 4.58 -22.81
N ALA A 72 27.54 4.30 -23.43
CA ALA A 72 27.94 2.95 -23.82
C ALA A 72 28.34 2.07 -22.63
N PHE A 73 28.71 2.68 -21.50
CA PHE A 73 29.09 2.04 -20.24
C PHE A 73 28.72 2.93 -19.09
N GLN A 74 28.63 2.37 -17.87
CA GLN A 74 28.44 3.11 -16.63
C GLN A 74 29.61 2.90 -15.68
N ASP A 75 29.67 3.71 -14.61
CA ASP A 75 30.72 3.64 -13.60
C ASP A 75 30.79 2.24 -12.95
N ALA A 76 31.99 1.77 -12.64
CA ALA A 76 32.23 0.45 -12.05
C ALA A 76 31.53 0.26 -10.68
N SER A 77 31.21 1.33 -9.98
CA SER A 77 30.46 1.28 -8.71
C SER A 77 28.93 1.14 -8.89
N CYS A 78 28.43 1.20 -10.12
CA CYS A 78 27.01 1.06 -10.40
C CYS A 78 26.55 -0.40 -10.30
N PRO A 79 25.40 -0.69 -9.67
CA PRO A 79 24.83 -2.02 -9.73
C PRO A 79 24.17 -2.26 -11.10
N ASP A 80 24.13 -3.52 -11.53
CA ASP A 80 23.37 -3.91 -12.73
C ASP A 80 21.87 -3.69 -12.52
N VAL A 81 21.38 -3.97 -11.30
CA VAL A 81 19.97 -3.88 -10.91
C VAL A 81 19.80 -3.12 -9.58
N THR A 82 18.75 -2.34 -9.48
CA THR A 82 18.25 -1.86 -8.19
C THR A 82 16.89 -2.51 -7.88
N LEU A 83 16.81 -3.26 -6.78
CA LEU A 83 15.55 -3.69 -6.19
C LEU A 83 15.07 -2.60 -5.24
N LEU A 84 14.10 -1.78 -5.68
CA LEU A 84 13.45 -0.78 -4.86
C LEU A 84 12.23 -1.38 -4.16
N THR A 85 12.23 -1.40 -2.83
CA THR A 85 11.10 -1.89 -2.04
C THR A 85 10.48 -0.76 -1.22
N ILE A 86 9.15 -0.75 -1.14
CA ILE A 86 8.38 0.26 -0.41
C ILE A 86 7.54 -0.44 0.66
N PRO A 87 7.91 -0.29 1.95
CA PRO A 87 7.22 -0.94 3.06
C PRO A 87 5.78 -0.46 3.24
N GLY A 88 4.99 -1.24 3.95
CA GLY A 88 3.63 -0.88 4.36
C GLY A 88 3.59 0.09 5.54
N THR A 89 2.38 0.51 5.91
CA THR A 89 2.12 1.34 7.09
C THR A 89 2.69 0.66 8.33
N TRP A 90 3.40 1.43 9.17
CA TRP A 90 4.10 1.00 10.40
C TRP A 90 5.27 0.03 10.16
N GLU A 91 5.81 0.00 8.95
CA GLU A 91 6.95 -0.85 8.60
C GLU A 91 8.19 -0.07 8.15
N SER A 92 8.19 1.27 8.30
CA SER A 92 9.30 2.14 7.92
C SER A 92 9.40 3.38 8.80
N SER A 93 10.57 4.02 8.76
CA SER A 93 10.87 5.30 9.38
C SER A 93 11.73 6.13 8.43
N PRO A 94 11.61 7.47 8.40
CA PRO A 94 12.44 8.33 7.57
C PRO A 94 13.92 8.32 7.98
N THR A 95 14.24 7.77 9.15
CA THR A 95 15.62 7.67 9.69
C THR A 95 16.20 6.26 9.61
N ASP A 96 15.49 5.30 8.98
CA ASP A 96 16.03 3.96 8.80
C ASP A 96 17.06 3.93 7.67
N ASP A 97 18.02 3.03 7.77
CA ASP A 97 19.03 2.83 6.71
C ASP A 97 18.37 2.17 5.49
N PRO A 98 18.33 2.82 4.32
CA PRO A 98 17.69 2.25 3.14
C PRO A 98 18.39 0.99 2.61
N LEU A 99 19.66 0.79 2.89
CA LEU A 99 20.43 -0.36 2.44
C LEU A 99 20.44 -1.50 3.45
N ASN A 100 20.18 -1.20 4.72
CA ASN A 100 20.14 -2.20 5.80
C ASN A 100 19.08 -1.80 6.85
N PRO A 101 17.78 -1.82 6.49
CA PRO A 101 16.71 -1.38 7.38
C PRO A 101 16.62 -2.29 8.61
N GLY A 102 16.60 -1.67 9.80
CA GLY A 102 16.65 -2.36 11.08
C GLY A 102 15.61 -1.93 12.11
N GLN A 103 14.96 -0.79 11.93
CA GLN A 103 14.00 -0.27 12.92
C GLN A 103 12.71 -1.09 12.99
N PHE A 104 12.32 -1.74 11.89
CA PHE A 104 11.12 -2.60 11.82
C PHE A 104 11.51 -4.02 11.41
N PRO A 105 12.04 -4.84 12.34
CA PRO A 105 12.65 -6.14 12.01
C PRO A 105 11.65 -7.19 11.49
N ILE A 106 10.34 -6.95 11.63
CA ILE A 106 9.26 -7.82 11.16
C ILE A 106 8.55 -7.27 9.91
N ALA A 107 9.04 -6.17 9.30
CA ALA A 107 8.46 -5.62 8.08
C ALA A 107 8.38 -6.69 6.99
N LEU A 108 7.22 -6.77 6.32
CA LEU A 108 6.86 -7.88 5.43
C LEU A 108 7.89 -8.09 4.32
N LEU A 109 8.31 -7.00 3.66
CA LEU A 109 9.23 -7.07 2.52
C LEU A 109 10.66 -7.48 2.90
N LEU A 110 11.02 -7.52 4.19
CA LEU A 110 12.30 -8.09 4.63
C LEU A 110 12.43 -9.59 4.30
N ASN A 111 11.29 -10.29 4.13
CA ASN A 111 11.27 -11.66 3.63
C ASN A 111 11.70 -11.77 2.16
N VAL A 112 11.75 -10.67 1.43
CA VAL A 112 12.22 -10.57 0.04
C VAL A 112 13.62 -9.98 0.00
N THR A 113 13.84 -8.85 0.66
CA THR A 113 15.08 -8.07 0.53
C THR A 113 16.29 -8.76 1.13
N ARG A 114 16.17 -9.32 2.35
CA ARG A 114 17.28 -9.98 3.02
C ARG A 114 17.84 -11.20 2.27
N PRO A 115 17.01 -12.15 1.76
CA PRO A 115 17.51 -13.23 0.95
C PRO A 115 18.18 -12.79 -0.35
N ILE A 116 17.69 -11.73 -1.01
CA ILE A 116 18.31 -11.15 -2.22
C ILE A 116 19.70 -10.59 -1.87
N GLN A 117 19.82 -9.80 -0.80
CA GLN A 117 21.11 -9.26 -0.33
C GLN A 117 22.13 -10.34 0.04
N GLN A 118 21.66 -11.46 0.55
CA GLN A 118 22.53 -12.61 0.91
C GLN A 118 23.00 -13.38 -0.32
N GLN A 119 22.20 -13.41 -1.38
CA GLN A 119 22.47 -14.21 -2.59
C GLN A 119 23.34 -13.49 -3.62
N PHE A 120 23.17 -12.18 -3.77
CA PHE A 120 23.82 -11.40 -4.81
C PHE A 120 24.80 -10.38 -4.23
N GLY A 121 25.93 -10.17 -4.94
CA GLY A 121 26.86 -9.09 -4.62
C GLY A 121 26.28 -7.70 -4.94
N PRO A 122 26.81 -6.64 -4.32
CA PRO A 122 26.35 -5.28 -4.51
C PRO A 122 26.59 -4.72 -5.92
N ASP A 123 27.50 -5.31 -6.66
CA ASP A 123 27.73 -5.07 -8.09
C ASP A 123 26.59 -5.57 -8.96
N ARG A 124 25.97 -6.70 -8.58
CA ARG A 124 24.82 -7.25 -9.27
C ARG A 124 23.53 -6.59 -8.89
N VAL A 125 23.24 -6.43 -7.59
CA VAL A 125 22.02 -5.80 -7.15
C VAL A 125 22.23 -4.91 -5.92
N GLN A 126 21.78 -3.69 -6.01
CA GLN A 126 21.53 -2.84 -4.85
C GLN A 126 20.09 -3.01 -4.39
N VAL A 127 19.89 -3.51 -3.17
CA VAL A 127 18.58 -3.54 -2.53
C VAL A 127 18.39 -2.23 -1.78
N TYR A 128 17.32 -1.50 -2.11
CA TYR A 128 17.01 -0.21 -1.51
C TYR A 128 15.58 -0.24 -0.95
N THR A 129 15.45 -0.13 0.35
CA THR A 129 14.16 -0.01 1.04
C THR A 129 13.87 1.47 1.29
N VAL A 130 12.76 1.98 0.76
CA VAL A 130 12.42 3.40 0.86
C VAL A 130 12.15 3.79 2.30
N PRO A 131 12.95 4.70 2.89
CA PRO A 131 12.72 5.22 4.23
C PRO A 131 11.67 6.35 4.16
N TYR A 132 10.58 6.22 4.93
CA TYR A 132 9.55 7.25 5.04
C TYR A 132 8.74 7.06 6.32
N THR A 133 8.02 8.10 6.74
CA THR A 133 7.09 8.02 7.86
C THR A 133 5.86 7.21 7.45
N ALA A 134 5.97 5.90 7.58
CA ALA A 134 4.94 4.95 7.18
C ALA A 134 3.82 4.91 8.22
N GLN A 135 2.97 5.93 8.27
CA GLN A 135 1.93 6.09 9.28
C GLN A 135 0.53 6.23 8.67
N PHE A 136 -0.44 5.99 9.51
CA PHE A 136 -1.86 6.15 9.22
C PHE A 136 -2.54 6.67 10.47
N HIS A 137 -2.83 7.97 10.52
CA HIS A 137 -3.63 8.54 11.59
C HIS A 137 -5.04 7.97 11.55
N ASN A 138 -5.45 7.32 12.64
CA ASN A 138 -6.83 6.90 12.81
C ASN A 138 -7.66 8.11 13.31
N PRO A 139 -8.57 8.66 12.50
CA PRO A 139 -9.33 9.85 12.88
C PRO A 139 -10.26 9.65 14.06
N LEU A 140 -10.47 8.39 14.51
CA LEU A 140 -11.26 8.04 15.69
C LEU A 140 -10.40 7.87 16.96
N SER A 141 -9.09 8.07 16.86
CA SER A 141 -8.14 7.96 17.98
C SER A 141 -7.52 9.32 18.32
N ALA A 142 -6.93 9.41 19.50
CA ALA A 142 -6.17 10.58 19.94
C ALA A 142 -4.66 10.46 19.61
N ASP A 143 -4.28 9.56 18.70
CA ASP A 143 -2.88 9.44 18.31
C ASP A 143 -2.41 10.69 17.54
N LYS A 144 -1.10 10.88 17.49
CA LYS A 144 -0.45 11.99 16.78
C LYS A 144 0.27 11.50 15.51
N GLN A 145 -0.21 10.42 14.92
CA GLN A 145 0.39 9.88 13.71
C GLN A 145 0.16 10.82 12.52
N MET A 146 1.05 10.71 11.55
CA MET A 146 0.91 11.40 10.26
C MET A 146 -0.34 10.91 9.53
N SER A 147 -1.01 11.81 8.80
CA SER A 147 -2.13 11.42 7.96
C SER A 147 -1.69 10.46 6.85
N TYR A 148 -2.62 9.64 6.36
CA TYR A 148 -2.36 8.76 5.21
C TYR A 148 -1.85 9.53 3.99
N ASN A 149 -2.46 10.69 3.70
CA ASN A 149 -2.09 11.53 2.57
C ASN A 149 -0.64 12.02 2.67
N ASP A 150 -0.26 12.52 3.83
CA ASP A 150 1.09 13.07 4.04
C ASP A 150 2.16 11.97 4.03
N SER A 151 1.86 10.85 4.69
CA SER A 151 2.72 9.66 4.70
C SER A 151 2.95 9.10 3.29
N ARG A 152 1.87 8.91 2.52
CA ARG A 152 1.95 8.49 1.12
C ARG A 152 2.74 9.48 0.25
N ALA A 153 2.48 10.77 0.41
CA ALA A 153 3.20 11.81 -0.34
C ALA A 153 4.70 11.85 0.01
N GLU A 154 5.06 11.65 1.27
CA GLU A 154 6.46 11.54 1.71
C GLU A 154 7.12 10.31 1.07
N GLY A 155 6.51 9.13 1.19
CA GLY A 155 7.03 7.89 0.60
C GLY A 155 7.16 7.96 -0.93
N THR A 156 6.20 8.61 -1.61
CA THR A 156 6.27 8.84 -3.07
C THR A 156 7.47 9.71 -3.43
N ARG A 157 7.68 10.83 -2.72
CA ARG A 157 8.85 11.70 -2.97
C ARG A 157 10.16 10.97 -2.73
N ALA A 158 10.26 10.20 -1.64
CA ALA A 158 11.46 9.42 -1.32
C ALA A 158 11.75 8.36 -2.39
N ALA A 159 10.74 7.64 -2.89
CA ALA A 159 10.89 6.65 -3.94
C ALA A 159 11.30 7.28 -5.29
N VAL A 160 10.65 8.38 -5.68
CA VAL A 160 11.01 9.13 -6.91
C VAL A 160 12.43 9.66 -6.82
N GLN A 161 12.83 10.23 -5.68
CA GLN A 161 14.18 10.72 -5.47
C GLN A 161 15.21 9.60 -5.58
N ALA A 162 14.98 8.46 -4.93
CA ALA A 162 15.89 7.30 -4.99
C ALA A 162 16.12 6.81 -6.43
N LEU A 163 15.05 6.69 -7.23
CA LEU A 163 15.17 6.30 -8.64
C LEU A 163 15.87 7.37 -9.48
N THR A 164 15.55 8.64 -9.25
CA THR A 164 16.17 9.77 -9.95
C THR A 164 17.68 9.82 -9.71
N ASP A 165 18.09 9.70 -8.45
CA ASP A 165 19.49 9.75 -8.04
C ASP A 165 20.27 8.55 -8.60
N MET A 166 19.67 7.34 -8.53
CA MET A 166 20.27 6.15 -9.10
C MET A 166 20.41 6.30 -10.62
N ASN A 167 19.36 6.70 -11.33
CA ASN A 167 19.39 6.83 -12.78
C ASN A 167 20.35 7.92 -13.28
N ASN A 168 20.51 9.01 -12.52
CA ASN A 168 21.47 10.06 -12.86
C ASN A 168 22.91 9.60 -12.70
N ARG A 169 23.20 8.79 -11.68
CA ARG A 169 24.54 8.25 -11.41
C ARG A 169 24.85 7.01 -12.25
N CYS A 170 23.85 6.14 -12.42
CA CYS A 170 23.94 4.82 -13.02
C CYS A 170 22.86 4.64 -14.10
N PRO A 171 23.02 5.26 -15.28
CA PRO A 171 21.95 5.37 -16.28
C PRO A 171 21.63 4.07 -17.03
N LEU A 172 22.40 3.00 -16.84
CA LEU A 172 22.17 1.69 -17.43
C LEU A 172 21.63 0.66 -16.42
N THR A 173 21.49 1.04 -15.15
CA THR A 173 20.93 0.20 -14.10
C THR A 173 19.45 -0.11 -14.38
N SER A 174 19.08 -1.39 -14.31
CA SER A 174 17.70 -1.85 -14.41
C SER A 174 17.00 -1.80 -13.04
N TYR A 175 15.66 -1.76 -13.02
CA TYR A 175 14.88 -1.61 -11.79
C TYR A 175 13.88 -2.75 -11.62
N VAL A 176 13.77 -3.26 -10.40
CA VAL A 176 12.70 -4.14 -9.92
C VAL A 176 11.99 -3.40 -8.80
N LEU A 177 10.67 -3.28 -8.88
CA LEU A 177 9.88 -2.56 -7.88
C LEU A 177 9.05 -3.56 -7.06
N ALA A 178 8.97 -3.38 -5.75
CA ALA A 178 8.04 -4.13 -4.92
C ALA A 178 7.44 -3.24 -3.84
N GLY A 179 6.15 -3.41 -3.56
CA GLY A 179 5.45 -2.65 -2.52
C GLY A 179 4.47 -3.50 -1.74
N PHE A 180 4.23 -3.12 -0.49
CA PHE A 180 3.23 -3.73 0.37
C PHE A 180 2.27 -2.68 0.92
N SER A 181 0.94 -2.93 0.85
CA SER A 181 -0.09 -2.07 1.43
C SER A 181 0.02 -0.61 0.95
N GLN A 182 0.20 0.38 1.82
CA GLN A 182 0.49 1.76 1.44
C GLN A 182 1.70 1.85 0.50
N GLY A 183 2.74 1.05 0.74
CA GLY A 183 3.89 0.93 -0.15
C GLY A 183 3.55 0.33 -1.51
N ALA A 184 2.55 -0.56 -1.60
CA ALA A 184 2.07 -1.08 -2.88
C ALA A 184 1.30 -0.01 -3.68
N VAL A 185 0.56 0.87 -2.99
CA VAL A 185 -0.06 2.03 -3.65
C VAL A 185 1.01 2.94 -4.23
N ILE A 186 2.05 3.27 -3.46
CA ILE A 186 3.17 4.12 -3.90
C ILE A 186 3.94 3.47 -5.06
N ALA A 187 4.31 2.19 -4.94
CA ALA A 187 5.01 1.44 -5.99
C ALA A 187 4.18 1.32 -7.27
N GLY A 188 2.87 1.10 -7.12
CA GLY A 188 1.94 1.03 -8.24
C GLY A 188 1.73 2.37 -8.93
N ASP A 189 1.69 3.48 -8.19
CA ASP A 189 1.62 4.82 -8.76
C ASP A 189 2.89 5.15 -9.54
N LEU A 190 4.04 4.80 -8.98
CA LEU A 190 5.34 4.95 -9.62
C LEU A 190 5.44 4.11 -10.90
N ALA A 191 5.02 2.84 -10.87
CA ALA A 191 4.97 1.97 -12.05
C ALA A 191 3.99 2.52 -13.10
N SER A 192 2.85 3.07 -12.69
CA SER A 192 1.89 3.73 -13.59
C SER A 192 2.52 4.95 -14.27
N ASP A 193 3.18 5.81 -13.52
CA ASP A 193 3.82 7.00 -14.09
C ASP A 193 4.95 6.64 -15.04
N ILE A 194 5.81 5.69 -14.68
CA ILE A 194 6.88 5.20 -15.56
C ILE A 194 6.29 4.59 -16.83
N GLY A 195 5.33 3.68 -16.72
CA GLY A 195 4.74 2.99 -17.87
C GLY A 195 3.92 3.90 -18.81
N ASN A 196 3.51 5.07 -18.32
CA ASN A 196 2.84 6.11 -19.12
C ASN A 196 3.78 7.27 -19.50
N GLY A 197 5.11 7.12 -19.35
CA GLY A 197 6.11 8.11 -19.77
C GLY A 197 6.18 9.37 -18.88
N ARG A 198 5.71 9.31 -17.65
CA ARG A 198 5.73 10.41 -16.68
C ARG A 198 6.68 10.17 -15.50
N GLY A 199 7.31 9.00 -15.46
CA GLY A 199 8.15 8.59 -14.33
C GLY A 199 9.58 9.17 -14.37
N PRO A 200 10.35 8.95 -13.28
CA PRO A 200 11.73 9.43 -13.16
C PRO A 200 12.73 8.66 -14.04
N VAL A 201 12.37 7.44 -14.47
CA VAL A 201 13.18 6.56 -15.32
C VAL A 201 12.38 6.10 -16.53
N ASP A 202 13.09 5.67 -17.59
CA ASP A 202 12.45 5.12 -18.78
C ASP A 202 11.84 3.74 -18.48
N GLU A 203 10.72 3.41 -19.12
CA GLU A 203 9.97 2.18 -18.89
C GLU A 203 10.74 0.89 -19.22
N ASP A 204 11.68 0.95 -20.15
CA ASP A 204 12.48 -0.20 -20.56
C ASP A 204 13.59 -0.58 -19.56
N LEU A 205 13.93 0.32 -18.63
CA LEU A 205 14.81 0.00 -17.50
C LEU A 205 14.06 -0.74 -16.38
N VAL A 206 12.73 -0.69 -16.32
CA VAL A 206 11.96 -1.38 -15.28
C VAL A 206 11.66 -2.81 -15.72
N LEU A 207 12.28 -3.78 -15.07
CA LEU A 207 12.09 -5.21 -15.33
C LEU A 207 10.71 -5.70 -14.91
N GLY A 208 10.17 -5.14 -13.82
CA GLY A 208 8.84 -5.45 -13.35
C GLY A 208 8.50 -4.80 -12.01
N ALA A 209 7.22 -4.91 -11.62
CA ALA A 209 6.70 -4.46 -10.33
C ALA A 209 5.83 -5.54 -9.69
N ALA A 210 5.96 -5.77 -8.37
CA ALA A 210 5.10 -6.65 -7.58
C ALA A 210 4.41 -5.85 -6.48
N LEU A 211 3.08 -5.89 -6.47
CA LEU A 211 2.23 -5.09 -5.60
C LEU A 211 1.43 -6.02 -4.68
N ILE A 212 1.84 -6.10 -3.42
CA ILE A 212 1.16 -6.92 -2.41
C ILE A 212 0.15 -6.06 -1.68
N ALA A 213 -1.12 -6.42 -1.73
CA ALA A 213 -2.24 -5.71 -1.11
C ALA A 213 -2.40 -4.25 -1.59
N ASP A 214 -2.36 -4.03 -2.89
CA ASP A 214 -2.49 -2.70 -3.49
C ASP A 214 -3.89 -2.10 -3.29
N GLY A 215 -3.98 -1.00 -2.53
CA GLY A 215 -5.22 -0.26 -2.29
C GLY A 215 -5.86 0.35 -3.56
N ARG A 216 -5.14 0.39 -4.67
CA ARG A 216 -5.60 0.83 -5.99
C ARG A 216 -5.64 -0.30 -7.02
N ARG A 217 -5.70 -1.56 -6.55
CA ARG A 217 -5.86 -2.71 -7.45
C ARG A 217 -7.14 -2.57 -8.26
N GLN A 218 -7.02 -2.71 -9.57
CA GLN A 218 -8.13 -2.65 -10.52
C GLN A 218 -8.19 -3.96 -11.30
N PRO A 219 -9.33 -4.65 -11.35
CA PRO A 219 -9.49 -5.87 -12.13
C PRO A 219 -9.12 -5.66 -13.61
N GLY A 220 -8.29 -6.54 -14.17
CA GLY A 220 -7.82 -6.44 -15.55
C GLY A 220 -6.72 -5.42 -15.82
N VAL A 221 -6.20 -4.76 -14.79
CA VAL A 221 -5.04 -3.85 -14.87
C VAL A 221 -3.86 -4.46 -14.15
N GLY A 222 -2.77 -4.70 -14.86
CA GLY A 222 -1.66 -5.54 -14.41
C GLY A 222 -1.98 -7.03 -14.57
N GLN A 223 -1.17 -7.87 -13.94
CA GLN A 223 -1.27 -9.32 -13.97
C GLN A 223 -1.63 -9.83 -12.57
N ASP A 224 -2.77 -10.48 -12.44
CA ASP A 224 -3.15 -11.09 -11.18
C ASP A 224 -2.35 -12.36 -10.90
N VAL A 225 -1.90 -12.56 -9.65
CA VAL A 225 -1.08 -13.70 -9.23
C VAL A 225 -1.76 -14.47 -8.10
N GLY A 226 -1.89 -15.77 -8.28
CA GLY A 226 -2.47 -16.69 -7.29
C GLY A 226 -3.96 -16.47 -7.06
N PRO A 227 -4.45 -16.65 -5.84
CA PRO A 227 -5.83 -16.34 -5.51
C PRO A 227 -6.11 -14.88 -5.86
N ASN A 228 -7.07 -14.68 -6.75
CA ASN A 228 -7.47 -13.36 -7.20
C ASN A 228 -8.92 -13.09 -6.80
N PRO A 229 -9.16 -12.58 -5.57
CA PRO A 229 -10.51 -12.35 -5.09
C PRO A 229 -11.21 -11.26 -5.93
N PRO A 230 -12.53 -11.39 -6.15
CA PRO A 230 -13.31 -10.36 -6.82
C PRO A 230 -13.28 -9.06 -6.01
N GLY A 231 -13.47 -7.95 -6.70
CA GLY A 231 -13.42 -6.60 -6.11
C GLY A 231 -12.22 -5.80 -6.57
N GLN A 232 -12.16 -4.59 -6.10
CA GLN A 232 -11.12 -3.62 -6.43
C GLN A 232 -10.52 -3.05 -5.14
N GLY A 233 -9.42 -2.35 -5.25
CA GLY A 233 -8.77 -1.72 -4.10
C GLY A 233 -9.67 -0.70 -3.38
N ALA A 234 -9.47 -0.58 -2.08
CA ALA A 234 -10.28 0.30 -1.21
C ALA A 234 -10.25 1.76 -1.68
N GLU A 235 -9.13 2.23 -2.21
CA GLU A 235 -9.03 3.60 -2.73
C GLU A 235 -9.91 3.86 -3.96
N ILE A 236 -10.20 2.83 -4.75
CA ILE A 236 -11.13 2.96 -5.88
C ILE A 236 -12.57 2.91 -5.35
N THR A 237 -12.87 1.95 -4.48
CA THR A 237 -14.22 1.76 -3.95
C THR A 237 -14.69 2.94 -3.09
N LEU A 238 -13.78 3.56 -2.33
CA LEU A 238 -14.07 4.70 -1.44
C LEU A 238 -13.91 6.07 -2.09
N ARG A 239 -13.56 6.14 -3.37
CA ARG A 239 -13.32 7.39 -4.10
C ARG A 239 -14.48 8.39 -3.98
N GLU A 240 -15.71 7.89 -4.02
CA GLU A 240 -16.93 8.71 -3.97
C GLU A 240 -17.34 9.12 -2.54
N VAL A 241 -16.49 8.90 -1.53
CA VAL A 241 -16.75 9.29 -0.14
C VAL A 241 -15.98 10.57 0.22
N PRO A 242 -16.53 11.77 -0.05
CA PRO A 242 -15.80 13.05 0.05
C PRO A 242 -15.33 13.38 1.48
N THR A 243 -16.04 12.87 2.50
CA THR A 243 -15.71 13.11 3.92
C THR A 243 -14.38 12.51 4.35
N LEU A 244 -13.87 11.48 3.66
CA LEU A 244 -12.59 10.86 3.97
C LEU A 244 -11.42 11.82 3.71
N SER A 245 -11.52 12.64 2.68
CA SER A 245 -10.51 13.65 2.34
C SER A 245 -10.28 14.65 3.46
N ALA A 246 -11.37 15.09 4.15
CA ALA A 246 -11.28 15.97 5.31
C ALA A 246 -10.58 15.32 6.53
N LEU A 247 -10.48 13.98 6.53
CA LEU A 247 -9.79 13.19 7.56
C LEU A 247 -8.35 12.82 7.17
N GLY A 248 -7.82 13.41 6.10
CA GLY A 248 -6.48 13.07 5.58
C GLY A 248 -6.40 11.72 4.86
N LEU A 249 -7.55 11.22 4.35
CA LEU A 249 -7.72 9.94 3.66
C LEU A 249 -8.26 10.19 2.23
N THR A 250 -7.47 10.82 1.37
CA THR A 250 -7.89 11.03 -0.01
C THR A 250 -7.77 9.74 -0.80
N MET A 251 -8.91 9.21 -1.19
CA MET A 251 -9.01 8.04 -2.05
C MET A 251 -8.90 8.48 -3.51
N THR A 252 -7.79 8.12 -4.15
CA THR A 252 -7.43 8.67 -5.46
C THR A 252 -8.08 7.94 -6.65
N GLY A 253 -8.76 6.83 -6.40
CA GLY A 253 -9.44 6.07 -7.45
C GLY A 253 -8.49 5.30 -8.36
N GLU A 254 -8.93 5.05 -9.59
CA GLU A 254 -8.17 4.33 -10.60
C GLU A 254 -6.92 5.09 -11.04
N ARG A 255 -5.90 4.36 -11.49
CA ARG A 255 -4.70 4.94 -12.10
C ARG A 255 -5.00 5.33 -13.56
N PRO A 256 -4.92 6.61 -13.94
CA PRO A 256 -5.13 7.01 -15.32
C PRO A 256 -4.11 6.35 -16.27
N GLY A 257 -4.61 5.58 -17.24
CA GLY A 257 -3.77 4.81 -18.17
C GLY A 257 -3.25 3.49 -17.60
N GLY A 258 -3.73 3.05 -16.42
CA GLY A 258 -3.28 1.82 -15.78
C GLY A 258 -1.77 1.83 -15.57
N PHE A 259 -1.10 0.74 -15.95
CA PHE A 259 0.36 0.65 -15.90
C PHE A 259 1.04 0.91 -17.25
N GLY A 260 0.29 1.35 -18.29
CA GLY A 260 0.85 1.68 -19.61
C GLY A 260 1.74 0.57 -20.16
N ALA A 261 2.96 0.90 -20.58
CA ALA A 261 3.94 -0.05 -21.10
C ALA A 261 4.40 -1.12 -20.07
N LEU A 262 4.17 -0.89 -18.78
CA LEU A 262 4.48 -1.85 -17.71
C LEU A 262 3.33 -2.81 -17.39
N ASN A 263 2.19 -2.73 -18.07
CA ASN A 263 1.00 -3.52 -17.71
C ASN A 263 1.27 -5.04 -17.65
N ASN A 264 2.04 -5.58 -18.57
CA ASN A 264 2.39 -7.00 -18.62
C ASN A 264 3.54 -7.40 -17.67
N ARG A 265 4.12 -6.44 -16.97
CA ARG A 265 5.24 -6.61 -16.03
C ARG A 265 4.91 -6.13 -14.62
N THR A 266 3.66 -5.74 -14.38
CA THR A 266 3.17 -5.36 -13.05
C THR A 266 2.23 -6.43 -12.52
N PHE A 267 2.59 -7.02 -11.40
CA PHE A 267 1.92 -8.16 -10.79
C PHE A 267 1.16 -7.73 -9.55
N GLN A 268 -0.12 -8.10 -9.48
CA GLN A 268 -1.05 -7.81 -8.39
C GLN A 268 -1.22 -9.05 -7.51
N ILE A 269 -0.95 -8.92 -6.23
CA ILE A 269 -1.07 -10.00 -5.25
C ILE A 269 -2.07 -9.57 -4.19
N CYS A 270 -3.21 -10.26 -4.13
CA CYS A 270 -4.28 -9.94 -3.19
C CYS A 270 -4.81 -11.21 -2.53
N ALA A 271 -4.80 -11.25 -1.20
CA ALA A 271 -5.34 -12.38 -0.45
C ALA A 271 -6.86 -12.33 -0.36
N PRO A 272 -7.55 -13.48 -0.43
CA PRO A 272 -8.98 -13.55 -0.17
C PRO A 272 -9.33 -12.97 1.21
N GLY A 273 -10.28 -12.05 1.24
CA GLY A 273 -10.70 -11.38 2.49
C GLY A 273 -9.92 -10.11 2.86
N ASP A 274 -8.86 -9.77 2.14
CA ASP A 274 -8.17 -8.49 2.33
C ASP A 274 -8.94 -7.35 1.66
N LEU A 275 -9.62 -6.53 2.46
CA LEU A 275 -10.42 -5.41 1.99
C LEU A 275 -9.58 -4.22 1.48
N ILE A 276 -8.28 -4.21 1.70
CA ILE A 276 -7.42 -3.16 1.15
C ILE A 276 -7.31 -3.31 -0.37
N CYS A 277 -7.09 -4.54 -0.86
CA CYS A 277 -6.91 -4.81 -2.29
C CYS A 277 -8.13 -5.42 -2.97
N ALA A 278 -9.11 -5.93 -2.22
CA ALA A 278 -10.34 -6.55 -2.74
C ALA A 278 -11.57 -6.10 -1.95
N ALA A 279 -11.86 -4.82 -1.96
CA ALA A 279 -13.05 -4.26 -1.37
C ALA A 279 -14.25 -4.45 -2.33
N PRO A 280 -15.22 -5.33 -2.03
CA PRO A 280 -16.43 -5.41 -2.82
C PRO A 280 -17.26 -4.13 -2.63
N GLN A 281 -17.96 -3.68 -3.68
CA GLN A 281 -18.84 -2.50 -3.57
C GLN A 281 -19.85 -2.60 -2.43
N SER A 282 -20.32 -3.82 -2.14
CA SER A 282 -21.21 -4.09 -1.01
C SER A 282 -20.58 -3.89 0.36
N ALA A 283 -19.25 -3.89 0.48
CA ALA A 283 -18.57 -3.66 1.77
C ALA A 283 -18.90 -2.29 2.35
N PHE A 284 -19.12 -1.29 1.50
CA PHE A 284 -19.37 0.09 1.89
C PHE A 284 -20.85 0.49 1.84
N ASN A 285 -21.77 -0.47 1.68
CA ASN A 285 -23.17 -0.17 1.89
C ASN A 285 -23.45 0.08 3.40
N ILE A 286 -24.54 0.78 3.70
CA ILE A 286 -24.85 1.24 5.06
C ILE A 286 -24.91 0.09 6.09
N THR A 287 -25.24 -1.12 5.66
CA THR A 287 -25.34 -2.31 6.52
C THR A 287 -23.97 -2.87 6.88
N ASN A 288 -23.03 -2.86 5.95
CA ASN A 288 -21.71 -3.48 6.09
C ASN A 288 -20.62 -2.48 6.52
N LEU A 289 -20.89 -1.17 6.36
CA LEU A 289 -19.94 -0.10 6.65
C LEU A 289 -19.28 -0.19 8.04
N PRO A 290 -20.02 -0.46 9.14
CA PRO A 290 -19.39 -0.57 10.47
C PRO A 290 -18.34 -1.68 10.53
N ARG A 291 -18.64 -2.86 9.96
CA ARG A 291 -17.69 -3.99 9.89
C ARG A 291 -16.50 -3.68 9.00
N THR A 292 -16.74 -3.03 7.88
CA THR A 292 -15.68 -2.64 6.94
C THR A 292 -14.72 -1.65 7.59
N LEU A 293 -15.22 -0.64 8.29
CA LEU A 293 -14.39 0.31 9.03
C LEU A 293 -13.62 -0.36 10.18
N GLU A 294 -14.22 -1.33 10.86
CA GLU A 294 -13.55 -2.13 11.89
C GLU A 294 -12.39 -2.94 11.29
N VAL A 295 -12.60 -3.59 10.14
CA VAL A 295 -11.56 -4.33 9.42
C VAL A 295 -10.44 -3.40 8.93
N LEU A 296 -10.79 -2.28 8.31
CA LEU A 296 -9.81 -1.29 7.83
C LEU A 296 -9.01 -0.64 8.98
N ALA A 297 -9.62 -0.50 10.15
CA ALA A 297 -8.96 -0.01 11.36
C ALA A 297 -8.11 -1.08 12.07
N GLY A 298 -8.03 -2.30 11.54
CA GLY A 298 -7.28 -3.40 12.16
C GLY A 298 -7.93 -4.01 13.39
N GLY A 299 -9.21 -3.68 13.68
CA GLY A 299 -9.91 -4.07 14.91
C GLY A 299 -10.63 -5.41 14.87
N ALA A 300 -10.91 -5.97 13.71
CA ALA A 300 -11.82 -7.12 13.57
C ALA A 300 -11.15 -8.50 13.64
N GLY A 301 -9.90 -8.59 14.06
CA GLY A 301 -9.21 -9.87 14.20
C GLY A 301 -9.05 -10.64 12.88
N GLN A 302 -9.07 -9.93 11.74
CA GLN A 302 -8.76 -10.49 10.43
C GLN A 302 -7.28 -10.20 10.11
N PRO A 303 -6.35 -11.07 10.47
CA PRO A 303 -4.92 -10.83 10.29
C PRO A 303 -4.46 -10.93 8.84
N VAL A 304 -5.36 -11.20 7.87
CA VAL A 304 -5.07 -11.43 6.46
C VAL A 304 -4.09 -10.40 5.91
N HIS A 305 -4.36 -9.12 6.16
CA HIS A 305 -3.54 -8.03 5.64
C HIS A 305 -2.09 -8.03 6.14
N ALA A 306 -1.83 -8.56 7.34
CA ALA A 306 -0.50 -8.58 7.94
C ALA A 306 0.31 -9.85 7.63
N PHE A 307 -0.31 -10.91 7.11
CA PHE A 307 0.27 -12.25 7.05
C PHE A 307 0.42 -12.83 5.63
N TYR A 308 0.80 -11.98 4.67
CA TYR A 308 1.13 -12.41 3.31
C TYR A 308 2.38 -13.31 3.21
N ASN A 309 3.09 -13.48 4.31
CA ASN A 309 4.22 -14.40 4.47
C ASN A 309 3.81 -15.77 5.02
N THR A 310 2.50 -16.05 5.14
CA THR A 310 1.99 -17.33 5.62
C THR A 310 1.06 -17.98 4.57
N PRO A 311 1.13 -19.32 4.39
CA PRO A 311 0.35 -20.03 3.36
C PRO A 311 -1.16 -20.10 3.67
N GLU A 312 -1.58 -19.82 4.91
CA GLU A 312 -2.97 -19.83 5.35
C GLU A 312 -3.77 -18.69 4.71
N PHE A 313 -3.14 -17.57 4.44
CA PHE A 313 -3.83 -16.38 3.93
C PHE A 313 -3.63 -16.18 2.43
N TRP A 314 -2.46 -16.51 1.92
CA TRP A 314 -2.20 -16.50 0.48
C TRP A 314 -1.26 -17.65 0.11
N ASN A 315 -1.68 -18.45 -0.87
CA ASN A 315 -0.93 -19.61 -1.33
C ASN A 315 -1.06 -19.77 -2.85
N LEU A 316 0.07 -19.98 -3.50
CA LEU A 316 0.14 -20.41 -4.89
C LEU A 316 1.17 -21.54 -4.98
N ASP A 317 0.70 -22.77 -5.17
CA ASP A 317 1.55 -23.96 -5.31
C ASP A 317 2.55 -24.12 -4.17
N GLY A 318 2.11 -23.87 -2.93
CA GLY A 318 2.93 -23.95 -1.72
C GLY A 318 3.77 -22.70 -1.42
N GLN A 319 3.74 -21.70 -2.28
CA GLN A 319 4.42 -20.42 -2.06
C GLN A 319 3.51 -19.42 -1.33
N THR A 320 4.07 -18.69 -0.38
CA THR A 320 3.45 -17.48 0.19
C THR A 320 3.63 -16.30 -0.76
N ALA A 321 2.90 -15.20 -0.58
CA ALA A 321 3.07 -14.01 -1.39
C ALA A 321 4.51 -13.47 -1.35
N THR A 322 5.14 -13.49 -0.18
CA THR A 322 6.53 -13.04 -0.04
C THR A 322 7.52 -14.00 -0.70
N SER A 323 7.33 -15.32 -0.59
CA SER A 323 8.22 -16.29 -1.24
C SER A 323 8.05 -16.30 -2.76
N TRP A 324 6.83 -16.10 -3.26
CA TRP A 324 6.60 -15.89 -4.68
C TRP A 324 7.32 -14.61 -5.18
N THR A 325 7.15 -13.50 -4.47
CA THR A 325 7.79 -12.22 -4.81
C THR A 325 9.32 -12.34 -4.78
N LEU A 326 9.87 -13.05 -3.80
CA LEU A 326 11.30 -13.36 -3.72
C LEU A 326 11.79 -14.13 -4.96
N ASN A 327 11.10 -15.22 -5.33
CA ASN A 327 11.49 -16.07 -6.46
C ASN A 327 11.37 -15.30 -7.78
N TRP A 328 10.30 -14.51 -7.94
CA TRP A 328 10.10 -13.64 -9.08
C TRP A 328 11.20 -12.56 -9.20
N ALA A 329 11.51 -11.86 -8.11
CA ALA A 329 12.56 -10.83 -8.11
C ALA A 329 13.95 -11.44 -8.39
N ARG A 330 14.24 -12.60 -7.77
CA ARG A 330 15.47 -13.37 -8.03
C ARG A 330 15.61 -13.69 -9.51
N ASN A 331 14.57 -14.24 -10.14
CA ASN A 331 14.57 -14.59 -11.55
C ASN A 331 14.83 -13.35 -12.44
N LEU A 332 14.20 -12.22 -12.14
CA LEU A 332 14.43 -10.96 -12.85
C LEU A 332 15.88 -10.49 -12.70
N ILE A 333 16.43 -10.52 -11.50
CA ILE A 333 17.82 -10.11 -11.22
C ILE A 333 18.80 -11.04 -11.91
N GLU A 334 18.60 -12.35 -11.88
CA GLU A 334 19.48 -13.32 -12.55
C GLU A 334 19.54 -13.11 -14.05
N ASN A 335 18.41 -12.80 -14.69
CA ASN A 335 18.27 -12.63 -16.13
C ASN A 335 18.37 -11.17 -16.61
N ALA A 336 18.55 -10.21 -15.71
CA ALA A 336 18.69 -8.81 -16.05
C ALA A 336 19.93 -8.55 -16.94
N PRO A 337 19.89 -7.53 -17.79
CA PRO A 337 21.05 -7.07 -18.51
C PRO A 337 22.28 -6.89 -17.59
N ARG A 338 23.46 -7.09 -18.16
CA ARG A 338 24.74 -6.77 -17.54
C ARG A 338 25.38 -5.65 -18.36
N PRO A 339 25.12 -4.39 -18.00
CA PRO A 339 25.68 -3.28 -18.74
C PRO A 339 27.21 -3.28 -18.65
N PRO A 340 27.92 -2.77 -19.68
CA PRO A 340 29.35 -2.55 -19.56
C PRO A 340 29.67 -1.54 -18.45
N HIS A 341 30.72 -1.85 -17.69
CA HIS A 341 31.30 -0.98 -16.66
C HIS A 341 32.68 -0.50 -17.09
N GLY A 342 33.00 0.78 -16.80
CA GLY A 342 34.26 1.39 -17.20
C GLY A 342 34.76 2.45 -16.22
#